data_2f220db470f14bca2571a8dda6537340
#
_entry.id   2f220db470f14bca2571a8dda6537340
#
_cell.length_a   1.000
_cell.length_b   1.000
_cell.length_c   1.000
_cell.angle_alpha   90.00
_cell.angle_beta   90.00
_cell.angle_gamma   90.00
#
_symmetry.space_group_name_H-M   'P 1'
#
loop_
_entity.id
_entity.type
_entity.pdbx_description
1 polymer ?
#
loop_
_entity_poly.entity_id
_entity_poly.type
_entity_poly.pdbx_seq_one_letter_code
_entity_poly.pdbx_strand_id
1 'polypeptide(L)'
;ESIENASIVISKANADFGGTQINDYWEQISKANPEKYHLFPSLGQMRYLSFMNECYAVLGNSSSGIVEAPCLGSWVINIGNRQTGRHICKNVYQVDNNITDIRKAWNAIEGNKEKIIDSYYGDGCTSEKIVKHIEEYLYAK
;
A
#
# COMPACT_ATOMS: atom_id res chain seq x y z
N GLU A 1 -17.32 0.72 5.98
CA GLU A 1 -18.64 0.05 5.95
C GLU A 1 -19.14 -0.26 4.53
N SER A 2 -18.60 0.35 3.50
CA SER A 2 -19.06 0.19 2.11
C SER A 2 -18.44 -1.01 1.35
N ILE A 3 -17.48 -1.72 1.97
CA ILE A 3 -16.93 -2.97 1.43
C ILE A 3 -17.52 -4.10 2.26
N GLU A 4 -18.54 -4.79 1.71
CA GLU A 4 -19.35 -5.70 2.52
C GLU A 4 -18.70 -7.09 2.70
N ASN A 5 -18.10 -7.66 1.71
CA ASN A 5 -17.61 -9.04 1.72
C ASN A 5 -16.08 -9.15 1.79
N ALA A 6 -15.42 -8.34 2.62
CA ALA A 6 -13.98 -8.37 2.75
C ALA A 6 -13.53 -8.35 4.21
N SER A 7 -12.51 -9.14 4.53
CA SER A 7 -11.72 -8.99 5.74
C SER A 7 -10.71 -7.87 5.55
N ILE A 8 -10.57 -7.01 6.53
CA ILE A 8 -9.72 -5.82 6.47
C ILE A 8 -8.61 -5.94 7.49
N VAL A 9 -7.39 -6.02 7.01
CA VAL A 9 -6.18 -5.98 7.84
C VAL A 9 -5.71 -4.55 7.95
N ILE A 10 -5.50 -4.09 9.17
CA ILE A 10 -5.11 -2.72 9.49
C ILE A 10 -3.77 -2.77 10.23
N SER A 11 -2.78 -2.05 9.75
CA SER A 11 -1.57 -1.72 10.51
C SER A 11 -1.75 -0.35 11.17
N LYS A 12 -1.33 -0.23 12.43
CA LYS A 12 -1.41 1.06 13.13
C LYS A 12 -0.62 2.15 12.38
N ALA A 13 -1.15 3.36 12.45
CA ALA A 13 -0.44 4.54 12.00
C ALA A 13 0.79 4.79 12.88
N ASN A 14 1.82 5.40 12.28
CA ASN A 14 3.00 5.85 13.01
C ASN A 14 2.61 6.87 14.09
N ALA A 15 3.53 7.11 15.04
CA ALA A 15 3.35 8.07 16.15
C ALA A 15 3.39 9.56 15.70
N ASP A 16 3.13 9.84 14.43
CA ASP A 16 3.04 11.18 13.87
C ASP A 16 1.81 11.91 14.41
N PHE A 17 1.77 13.24 14.22
CA PHE A 17 0.64 14.07 14.63
C PHE A 17 -0.69 13.51 14.08
N GLY A 18 -1.64 13.24 14.98
CA GLY A 18 -2.93 12.62 14.65
C GLY A 18 -2.93 11.08 14.59
N GLY A 19 -1.76 10.43 14.61
CA GLY A 19 -1.66 8.97 14.57
C GLY A 19 -2.33 8.26 15.75
N THR A 20 -2.25 8.85 16.95
CA THR A 20 -2.91 8.31 18.14
C THR A 20 -4.43 8.26 17.99
N GLN A 21 -5.04 9.36 17.52
CA GLN A 21 -6.50 9.42 17.33
C GLN A 21 -6.99 8.40 16.28
N ILE A 22 -6.23 8.24 15.21
CA ILE A 22 -6.52 7.22 14.18
C ILE A 22 -6.42 5.82 14.78
N ASN A 23 -5.39 5.54 15.57
CA ASN A 23 -5.20 4.24 16.20
C ASN A 23 -6.30 3.92 17.22
N ASP A 24 -6.72 4.90 18.01
CA ASP A 24 -7.84 4.74 18.96
C ASP A 24 -9.15 4.39 18.21
N TYR A 25 -9.41 5.03 17.09
CA TYR A 25 -10.56 4.72 16.25
C TYR A 25 -10.47 3.29 15.69
N TRP A 26 -9.30 2.88 15.18
CA TRP A 26 -9.09 1.53 14.68
C TRP A 26 -9.26 0.47 15.77
N GLU A 27 -8.83 0.75 17.00
CA GLU A 27 -9.05 -0.15 18.13
C GLU A 27 -10.53 -0.31 18.45
N GLN A 28 -11.30 0.77 18.41
CA GLN A 28 -12.73 0.74 18.67
C GLN A 28 -13.47 -0.12 17.64
N ILE A 29 -13.26 0.11 16.36
CA ILE A 29 -13.98 -0.62 15.31
C ILE A 29 -13.53 -2.09 15.21
N SER A 30 -12.25 -2.39 15.48
CA SER A 30 -11.76 -3.78 15.50
C SER A 30 -12.35 -4.57 16.68
N LYS A 31 -12.51 -3.94 17.83
CA LYS A 31 -13.21 -4.56 18.97
C LYS A 31 -14.69 -4.78 18.70
N ALA A 32 -15.34 -3.85 17.97
CA ALA A 32 -16.76 -3.95 17.65
C ALA A 32 -17.06 -5.01 16.59
N ASN A 33 -16.16 -5.26 15.65
CA ASN A 33 -16.31 -6.23 14.56
C ASN A 33 -15.01 -7.02 14.32
N PRO A 34 -14.60 -7.90 15.23
CA PRO A 34 -13.33 -8.63 15.14
C PRO A 34 -13.25 -9.60 13.95
N GLU A 35 -14.38 -10.09 13.46
CA GLU A 35 -14.46 -10.95 12.29
C GLU A 35 -14.12 -10.22 10.98
N LYS A 36 -14.32 -8.91 10.95
CA LYS A 36 -14.10 -8.07 9.76
C LYS A 36 -12.79 -7.29 9.82
N TYR A 37 -12.44 -6.74 10.97
CA TYR A 37 -11.30 -5.83 11.12
C TYR A 37 -10.22 -6.44 12.02
N HIS A 38 -9.06 -6.68 11.43
CA HIS A 38 -7.91 -7.30 12.09
C HIS A 38 -6.81 -6.26 12.26
N LEU A 39 -6.68 -5.72 13.47
CA LEU A 39 -5.72 -4.66 13.79
C LEU A 39 -4.41 -5.25 14.31
N PHE A 40 -3.30 -4.82 13.72
CA PHE A 40 -1.94 -5.17 14.14
C PHE A 40 -1.13 -3.92 14.44
N PRO A 41 -0.37 -3.88 15.55
CA PRO A 41 0.56 -2.78 15.82
C PRO A 41 1.60 -2.61 14.71
N SER A 42 2.15 -3.73 14.23
CA SER A 42 3.03 -3.83 13.08
C SER A 42 3.03 -5.27 12.59
N LEU A 43 3.13 -5.44 11.28
CA LEU A 43 3.29 -6.76 10.66
C LEU A 43 4.78 -7.14 10.50
N GLY A 44 5.70 -6.19 10.65
CA GLY A 44 7.08 -6.35 10.21
C GLY A 44 7.20 -6.50 8.69
N GLN A 45 8.39 -6.34 8.15
CA GLN A 45 8.59 -6.25 6.69
C GLN A 45 8.12 -7.50 5.95
N MET A 46 8.56 -8.66 6.35
CA MET A 46 8.26 -9.92 5.63
C MET A 46 6.77 -10.21 5.56
N ARG A 47 6.07 -10.14 6.71
CA ARG A 47 4.62 -10.41 6.74
C ARG A 47 3.84 -9.34 5.99
N TYR A 48 4.27 -8.08 6.11
CA TYR A 48 3.63 -6.97 5.41
C TYR A 48 3.70 -7.13 3.89
N LEU A 49 4.87 -7.43 3.34
CA LEU A 49 5.03 -7.66 1.90
C LEU A 49 4.32 -8.93 1.43
N SER A 50 4.38 -10.02 2.21
CA SER A 50 3.66 -11.25 1.91
C SER A 50 2.15 -11.02 1.89
N PHE A 51 1.63 -10.29 2.88
CA PHE A 51 0.21 -9.95 2.93
C PHE A 51 -0.18 -9.04 1.76
N MET A 52 0.65 -8.04 1.44
CA MET A 52 0.45 -7.15 0.31
C MET A 52 0.40 -7.92 -1.02
N ASN A 53 1.24 -8.95 -1.19
CA ASN A 53 1.23 -9.79 -2.38
C ASN A 53 -0.07 -10.61 -2.54
N GLU A 54 -0.70 -10.98 -1.44
CA GLU A 54 -1.90 -11.81 -1.43
C GLU A 54 -3.20 -11.00 -1.30
N CYS A 55 -3.15 -9.78 -0.78
CA CYS A 55 -4.34 -8.96 -0.59
C CYS A 55 -4.90 -8.47 -1.94
N TYR A 56 -6.20 -8.25 -1.96
CA TYR A 56 -6.90 -7.75 -3.13
C TYR A 56 -6.53 -6.29 -3.44
N ALA A 57 -6.51 -5.45 -2.42
CA ALA A 57 -6.16 -4.04 -2.57
C ALA A 57 -5.53 -3.47 -1.30
N VAL A 58 -4.70 -2.46 -1.49
CA VAL A 58 -4.08 -1.64 -0.44
C VAL A 58 -4.75 -0.27 -0.44
N LEU A 59 -5.28 0.16 0.70
CA LEU A 59 -5.91 1.47 0.87
C LEU A 59 -5.12 2.31 1.87
N GLY A 60 -4.82 3.54 1.51
CA GLY A 60 -4.15 4.47 2.43
C GLY A 60 -3.28 5.50 1.71
N ASN A 61 -2.38 6.13 2.45
CA ASN A 61 -1.46 7.14 1.93
C ASN A 61 0.02 6.81 2.19
N SER A 62 0.32 5.55 2.48
CA SER A 62 1.69 5.09 2.71
C SER A 62 2.48 5.08 1.40
N SER A 63 3.79 5.36 1.50
CA SER A 63 4.70 5.22 0.35
C SER A 63 4.78 3.79 -0.19
N SER A 64 4.55 2.80 0.65
CA SER A 64 4.54 1.39 0.22
C SER A 64 3.44 1.07 -0.79
N GLY A 65 2.29 1.75 -0.71
CA GLY A 65 1.25 1.66 -1.74
C GLY A 65 1.69 2.17 -3.11
N ILE A 66 2.65 3.09 -3.16
CA ILE A 66 3.17 3.65 -4.43
C ILE A 66 4.40 2.88 -4.93
N VAL A 67 5.27 2.45 -4.00
CA VAL A 67 6.60 1.90 -4.36
C VAL A 67 6.59 0.38 -4.41
N GLU A 68 6.00 -0.27 -3.41
CA GLU A 68 6.10 -1.72 -3.20
C GLU A 68 4.89 -2.49 -3.77
N ALA A 69 3.67 -2.02 -3.48
CA ALA A 69 2.45 -2.71 -3.91
C ALA A 69 2.33 -2.88 -5.44
N PRO A 70 2.74 -1.90 -6.28
CA PRO A 70 2.72 -2.08 -7.73
C PRO A 70 3.60 -3.23 -8.23
N CYS A 71 4.77 -3.42 -7.62
CA CYS A 71 5.67 -4.53 -7.98
C CYS A 71 5.12 -5.90 -7.58
N LEU A 72 4.19 -5.95 -6.63
CA LEU A 72 3.52 -7.17 -6.17
C LEU A 72 2.19 -7.42 -6.90
N GLY A 73 1.75 -6.48 -7.72
CA GLY A 73 0.54 -6.58 -8.52
C GLY A 73 -0.76 -6.36 -7.76
N SER A 74 -0.71 -5.82 -6.54
CA SER A 74 -1.90 -5.46 -5.76
C SER A 74 -2.51 -4.16 -6.27
N TRP A 75 -3.83 -4.08 -6.29
CA TRP A 75 -4.52 -2.81 -6.53
C TRP A 75 -4.26 -1.83 -5.38
N VAL A 76 -4.15 -0.55 -5.70
CA VAL A 76 -3.90 0.49 -4.69
C VAL A 76 -4.89 1.63 -4.85
N ILE A 77 -5.49 2.04 -3.75
CA ILE A 77 -6.24 3.30 -3.66
C ILE A 77 -5.43 4.23 -2.76
N ASN A 78 -4.66 5.13 -3.39
CA ASN A 78 -3.84 6.10 -2.68
C ASN A 78 -4.67 7.35 -2.37
N ILE A 79 -4.88 7.63 -1.08
CA ILE A 79 -5.82 8.64 -0.60
C ILE A 79 -5.08 9.91 -0.22
N GLY A 80 -5.53 11.04 -0.79
CA GLY A 80 -4.98 12.36 -0.51
C GLY A 80 -3.67 12.66 -1.25
N ASN A 81 -2.97 13.70 -0.87
CA ASN A 81 -1.87 14.29 -1.61
C ASN A 81 -0.47 14.01 -1.05
N ARG A 82 -0.33 13.18 -0.01
CA ARG A 82 0.95 12.91 0.66
C ARG A 82 2.03 12.38 -0.30
N GLN A 83 1.62 11.69 -1.35
CA GLN A 83 2.52 11.08 -2.33
C GLN A 83 2.68 11.91 -3.61
N THR A 84 2.25 13.17 -3.61
CA THR A 84 2.37 14.08 -4.77
C THR A 84 3.82 14.18 -5.26
N GLY A 85 4.00 14.18 -6.57
CA GLY A 85 5.32 14.22 -7.23
C GLY A 85 5.95 12.85 -7.47
N ARG A 86 5.36 11.76 -6.95
CA ARG A 86 5.78 10.40 -7.26
C ARG A 86 5.11 9.90 -8.55
N HIS A 87 5.79 9.02 -9.26
CA HIS A 87 5.18 8.32 -10.39
C HIS A 87 4.03 7.43 -9.91
N ILE A 88 2.91 7.47 -10.62
CA ILE A 88 1.72 6.67 -10.33
C ILE A 88 1.71 5.48 -11.29
N CYS A 89 1.87 4.29 -10.75
CA CYS A 89 1.86 3.04 -11.50
C CYS A 89 0.45 2.67 -11.97
N LYS A 90 0.35 1.75 -12.94
CA LYS A 90 -0.91 1.39 -13.63
C LYS A 90 -1.99 0.81 -12.72
N ASN A 91 -1.59 0.16 -11.62
CA ASN A 91 -2.49 -0.45 -10.63
C ASN A 91 -2.78 0.47 -9.45
N VAL A 92 -2.45 1.77 -9.53
CA VAL A 92 -2.68 2.75 -8.46
C VAL A 92 -3.74 3.77 -8.87
N TYR A 93 -4.79 3.86 -8.10
CA TYR A 93 -5.81 4.90 -8.19
C TYR A 93 -5.50 6.02 -7.20
N GLN A 94 -5.15 7.19 -7.72
CA GLN A 94 -4.98 8.39 -6.91
C GLN A 94 -6.34 9.05 -6.69
N VAL A 95 -6.75 9.23 -5.43
CA VAL A 95 -8.05 9.80 -5.08
C VAL A 95 -7.93 10.89 -4.02
N ASP A 96 -8.90 11.79 -4.00
CA ASP A 96 -9.02 12.77 -2.94
C ASP A 96 -9.52 12.14 -1.64
N ASN A 97 -9.29 12.83 -0.52
CA ASN A 97 -9.72 12.39 0.81
C ASN A 97 -11.23 12.60 1.00
N ASN A 98 -12.04 11.96 0.17
CA ASN A 98 -13.49 11.93 0.29
C ASN A 98 -14.06 10.57 -0.09
N ILE A 99 -15.20 10.23 0.52
CA ILE A 99 -15.82 8.90 0.37
C ILE A 99 -16.28 8.60 -1.05
N THR A 100 -16.68 9.63 -1.80
CA THR A 100 -17.19 9.48 -3.16
C THR A 100 -16.11 8.99 -4.10
N ASP A 101 -14.93 9.60 -4.06
CA ASP A 101 -13.82 9.23 -4.93
C ASP A 101 -13.18 7.90 -4.52
N ILE A 102 -13.10 7.62 -3.21
CA ILE A 102 -12.68 6.30 -2.71
C ILE A 102 -13.63 5.20 -3.22
N ARG A 103 -14.95 5.42 -3.17
CA ARG A 103 -15.94 4.45 -3.68
C ARG A 103 -15.84 4.27 -5.18
N LYS A 104 -15.65 5.34 -5.96
CA LYS A 104 -15.45 5.24 -7.41
C LYS A 104 -14.22 4.39 -7.74
N ALA A 105 -13.10 4.62 -7.05
CA ALA A 105 -11.90 3.83 -7.26
C ALA A 105 -12.12 2.36 -6.87
N TRP A 106 -12.79 2.10 -5.74
CA TRP A 106 -13.14 0.74 -5.34
C TRP A 106 -13.98 0.04 -6.40
N ASN A 107 -15.06 0.66 -6.87
CA ASN A 107 -15.94 0.09 -7.88
C ASN A 107 -15.22 -0.19 -9.21
N ALA A 108 -14.18 0.59 -9.53
CA ALA A 108 -13.39 0.39 -10.74
C ALA A 108 -12.49 -0.87 -10.66
N ILE A 109 -12.10 -1.28 -9.47
CA ILE A 109 -11.27 -2.48 -9.26
C ILE A 109 -12.08 -3.69 -8.80
N GLU A 110 -13.25 -3.49 -8.21
CA GLU A 110 -14.08 -4.55 -7.62
C GLU A 110 -14.42 -5.63 -8.65
N GLY A 111 -14.13 -6.88 -8.30
CA GLY A 111 -14.31 -8.02 -9.19
C GLY A 111 -13.21 -8.20 -10.25
N ASN A 112 -12.29 -7.27 -10.40
CA ASN A 112 -11.15 -7.43 -11.30
C ASN A 112 -10.07 -8.29 -10.62
N LYS A 113 -9.85 -9.49 -11.17
CA LYS A 113 -8.86 -10.45 -10.65
C LYS A 113 -7.49 -10.35 -11.34
N GLU A 114 -7.33 -9.40 -12.26
CA GLU A 114 -6.07 -9.20 -12.96
C GLU A 114 -5.02 -8.65 -12.01
N LYS A 115 -3.84 -9.28 -11.96
CA LYS A 115 -2.65 -8.76 -11.30
C LYS A 115 -1.83 -7.97 -12.31
N ILE A 116 -1.79 -6.66 -12.16
CA ILE A 116 -0.96 -5.77 -12.98
C ILE A 116 0.33 -5.50 -12.21
N ILE A 117 1.42 -6.11 -12.65
CA ILE A 117 2.76 -5.86 -12.09
C ILE A 117 3.37 -4.67 -12.82
N ASP A 118 3.73 -3.65 -12.06
CA ASP A 118 4.43 -2.47 -12.56
C ASP A 118 5.72 -2.26 -11.76
N SER A 119 6.86 -2.52 -12.39
CA SER A 119 8.20 -2.48 -11.77
C SER A 119 8.91 -1.14 -11.93
N TYR A 120 8.18 -0.05 -12.15
CA TYR A 120 8.77 1.29 -12.29
C TYR A 120 9.75 1.63 -11.16
N TYR A 121 9.40 1.28 -9.92
CA TYR A 121 10.23 1.54 -8.74
C TYR A 121 11.29 0.47 -8.46
N GLY A 122 11.41 -0.55 -9.28
CA GLY A 122 12.45 -1.57 -9.19
C GLY A 122 11.93 -2.98 -9.39
N ASP A 123 12.88 -3.85 -9.64
CA ASP A 123 12.68 -5.28 -9.93
C ASP A 123 13.31 -6.20 -8.87
N GLY A 124 13.72 -5.64 -7.73
CA GLY A 124 14.41 -6.36 -6.66
C GLY A 124 15.94 -6.43 -6.80
N CYS A 125 16.50 -6.06 -7.97
CA CYS A 125 17.94 -6.16 -8.24
C CYS A 125 18.71 -4.84 -8.03
N THR A 126 18.19 -3.92 -7.23
CA THR A 126 18.80 -2.59 -7.04
C THR A 126 20.19 -2.67 -6.42
N SER A 127 20.42 -3.53 -5.43
CA SER A 127 21.72 -3.71 -4.79
C SER A 127 22.78 -4.19 -5.77
N GLU A 128 22.47 -5.14 -6.63
CA GLU A 128 23.37 -5.64 -7.67
C GLU A 128 23.73 -4.54 -8.68
N LYS A 129 22.75 -3.75 -9.11
CA LYS A 129 22.97 -2.60 -10.00
C LYS A 129 23.86 -1.55 -9.36
N ILE A 130 23.69 -1.25 -8.08
CA ILE A 130 24.52 -0.30 -7.35
C ILE A 130 25.96 -0.82 -7.26
N VAL A 131 26.16 -2.08 -6.87
CA VAL A 131 27.52 -2.69 -6.79
C VAL A 131 28.21 -2.61 -8.14
N LYS A 132 27.53 -3.02 -9.21
CA LYS A 132 28.06 -2.95 -10.57
C LYS A 132 28.50 -1.55 -10.96
N HIS A 133 27.68 -0.53 -10.72
CA HIS A 133 28.05 0.86 -11.00
C HIS A 133 29.23 1.35 -10.17
N ILE A 134 29.34 0.96 -8.92
CA ILE A 134 30.50 1.27 -8.06
C ILE A 134 31.77 0.61 -8.63
N GLU A 135 31.72 -0.65 -9.02
CA GLU A 135 32.84 -1.36 -9.64
C GLU A 135 33.27 -0.70 -10.95
N GLU A 136 32.33 -0.42 -11.84
CA GLU A 136 32.60 0.30 -13.09
C GLU A 136 33.30 1.65 -12.85
N TYR A 137 32.84 2.42 -11.85
CA TYR A 137 33.47 3.69 -11.47
C TYR A 137 34.88 3.55 -10.91
N LEU A 138 35.10 2.54 -10.06
CA LEU A 138 36.41 2.31 -9.42
C LEU A 138 37.46 1.76 -10.38
N TYR A 139 37.05 0.95 -11.34
CA TYR A 139 37.95 0.27 -12.27
C TYR A 139 38.01 0.90 -13.68
N ALA A 140 37.28 1.98 -13.91
CA ALA A 140 37.29 2.76 -15.17
C ALA A 140 38.55 3.65 -15.31
N LYS A 141 39.67 3.26 -14.70
CA LYS A 141 40.98 3.98 -14.83
C LYS A 141 41.89 3.27 -15.81
#